data_3ccd90b3ae843098259a2373c6dacc54
#
_entry.id   3ccd90b3ae843098259a2373c6dacc54
#
_cell.length_a   1.000
_cell.length_b   1.000
_cell.length_c   1.000
_cell.angle_alpha   90.00
_cell.angle_beta   90.00
_cell.angle_gamma   90.00
#
_symmetry.space_group_name_H-M   'P 1'
#
loop_
_entity.id
_entity.type
_entity.pdbx_description
1 polymer ?
#
loop_
_entity_poly.entity_id
_entity_poly.type
_entity_poly.pdbx_seq_one_letter_code
_entity_poly.pdbx_strand_id
1 'polypeptide(L)'
;MRPLVLNTFKCDANIASIFHSTKSFAYLCSMLIEIDDKIISTQIFERQFVCDLNACKGACCIEGDGGAPVTDEEVQIIEENLEKIKPYMRTEGIEAVEAHGVVYQDEDFEPATTLVNGKECAFVYFDQSNTAKCAIEKAQREGKIDLIKPISCHLYPIRTKQFSEYTALNYEKWDICEPACACGEKLDVPVYKFLKEPLVRAYGTAFFKELEKVAVELNNENR
;
A
#
# COMPACT_ATOMS: atom_id res chain seq x y z
N MET A 1 -17.28 25.06 -11.40
CA MET A 1 -15.84 24.69 -11.45
C MET A 1 -15.14 25.58 -10.44
N ARG A 2 -14.74 25.06 -9.31
CA ARG A 2 -13.84 25.77 -8.40
C ARG A 2 -12.43 25.59 -8.95
N PRO A 3 -11.58 26.62 -9.00
CA PRO A 3 -10.18 26.43 -9.37
C PRO A 3 -9.54 25.50 -8.36
N LEU A 4 -8.78 24.51 -8.84
CA LEU A 4 -7.84 23.75 -8.00
C LEU A 4 -6.87 24.78 -7.42
N VAL A 5 -7.06 25.10 -6.16
CA VAL A 5 -6.03 25.77 -5.38
C VAL A 5 -5.12 24.61 -4.97
N LEU A 6 -3.93 24.51 -5.58
CA LEU A 6 -2.82 23.84 -4.90
C LEU A 6 -2.68 24.56 -3.56
N ASN A 7 -3.34 24.05 -2.54
CA ASN A 7 -3.03 24.41 -1.18
C ASN A 7 -1.68 23.76 -0.87
N THR A 8 -0.61 24.40 -1.35
CA THR A 8 0.65 24.30 -0.60
C THR A 8 0.24 24.65 0.81
N PHE A 9 0.32 23.68 1.71
CA PHE A 9 -0.05 23.84 3.10
C PHE A 9 0.30 25.25 3.54
N LYS A 10 -0.68 26.11 3.78
CA LYS A 10 -0.45 27.33 4.54
C LYS A 10 -0.15 26.85 5.95
N CYS A 11 1.14 26.54 6.16
CA CYS A 11 1.65 26.14 7.44
C CYS A 11 1.28 27.23 8.42
N ASP A 12 0.33 26.93 9.30
CA ASP A 12 -0.01 27.82 10.39
C ASP A 12 1.26 28.17 11.16
N ALA A 13 1.46 29.47 11.39
CA ALA A 13 2.63 30.00 12.09
C ALA A 13 2.87 29.37 13.48
N ASN A 14 1.86 28.72 14.05
CA ASN A 14 1.94 28.01 15.33
C ASN A 14 2.73 26.68 15.25
N ILE A 15 2.82 26.02 14.11
CA ILE A 15 3.61 24.78 13.96
C ILE A 15 5.08 25.12 13.67
N ALA A 16 5.36 26.26 13.06
CA ALA A 16 6.73 26.72 12.79
C ALA A 16 7.59 26.90 14.06
N SER A 17 6.97 27.12 15.22
CA SER A 17 7.67 27.27 16.50
C SER A 17 8.30 25.99 17.05
N ILE A 18 7.90 24.82 16.54
CA ILE A 18 8.41 23.50 16.95
C ILE A 18 9.69 23.14 16.18
N PHE A 19 9.91 23.75 15.01
CA PHE A 19 11.08 23.47 14.18
C PHE A 19 12.12 24.59 14.28
N HIS A 20 13.35 24.24 14.64
CA HIS A 20 14.48 25.18 14.80
C HIS A 20 14.97 25.85 13.51
N SER A 21 14.30 25.60 12.35
CA SER A 21 14.66 26.19 11.06
C SER A 21 13.43 26.33 10.14
N THR A 22 13.13 27.56 9.76
CA THR A 22 12.08 27.90 8.77
C THR A 22 12.31 27.26 7.40
N LYS A 23 13.58 26.98 7.02
CA LYS A 23 13.91 26.31 5.76
C LYS A 23 13.56 24.82 5.79
N SER A 24 13.76 24.15 6.93
CA SER A 24 13.41 22.72 7.09
C SER A 24 11.90 22.51 7.04
N PHE A 25 11.14 23.43 7.61
CA PHE A 25 9.70 23.41 7.63
C PHE A 25 9.08 23.67 6.23
N ALA A 26 9.57 24.68 5.50
CA ALA A 26 9.14 24.94 4.13
C ALA A 26 9.44 23.77 3.19
N TYR A 27 10.56 23.07 3.38
CA TYR A 27 10.92 21.88 2.62
C TYR A 27 9.96 20.71 2.90
N LEU A 28 9.59 20.46 4.16
CA LEU A 28 8.60 19.45 4.54
C LEU A 28 7.21 19.75 3.94
N CYS A 29 6.79 21.01 3.95
CA CYS A 29 5.51 21.43 3.36
C CYS A 29 5.47 21.28 1.84
N SER A 30 6.60 21.38 1.14
CA SER A 30 6.69 21.17 -0.32
C SER A 30 6.63 19.70 -0.73
N MET A 31 6.70 18.77 0.22
CA MET A 31 6.70 17.32 -0.02
C MET A 31 5.33 16.65 0.14
N LEU A 32 4.30 17.42 0.49
CA LEU A 32 2.96 16.90 0.77
C LEU A 32 1.90 17.64 -0.06
N ILE A 33 0.94 16.89 -0.55
CA ILE A 33 -0.18 17.38 -1.36
C ILE A 33 -1.48 16.96 -0.69
N GLU A 34 -2.43 17.88 -0.59
CA GLU A 34 -3.77 17.64 -0.08
C GLU A 34 -4.75 17.44 -1.24
N ILE A 35 -5.46 16.32 -1.22
CA ILE A 35 -6.61 16.05 -2.11
C ILE A 35 -7.76 15.57 -1.22
N ASP A 36 -8.81 16.37 -1.11
CA ASP A 36 -9.94 16.15 -0.20
C ASP A 36 -9.45 15.96 1.25
N ASP A 37 -9.74 14.80 1.84
CA ASP A 37 -9.30 14.37 3.18
C ASP A 37 -8.00 13.55 3.16
N LYS A 38 -7.22 13.63 2.10
CA LYS A 38 -5.99 12.83 1.96
C LYS A 38 -4.74 13.69 1.85
N ILE A 39 -3.73 13.33 2.63
CA ILE A 39 -2.40 13.94 2.59
C ILE A 39 -1.45 12.97 1.91
N ILE A 40 -0.89 13.38 0.78
CA ILE A 40 -0.18 12.52 -0.17
C ILE A 40 1.27 12.98 -0.29
N SER A 41 2.22 12.07 -0.10
CA SER A 41 3.64 12.34 -0.35
C SER A 41 3.90 12.54 -1.84
N THR A 42 4.67 13.60 -2.21
CA THR A 42 5.10 13.84 -3.60
C THR A 42 5.89 12.68 -4.18
N GLN A 43 6.53 11.86 -3.33
CA GLN A 43 7.25 10.67 -3.77
C GLN A 43 6.38 9.67 -4.55
N ILE A 44 5.07 9.66 -4.33
CA ILE A 44 4.13 8.81 -5.07
C ILE A 44 4.06 9.20 -6.56
N PHE A 45 4.35 10.46 -6.87
CA PHE A 45 4.41 10.98 -8.24
C PHE A 45 5.81 10.91 -8.84
N GLU A 46 6.85 11.06 -8.01
CA GLU A 46 8.24 11.19 -8.41
C GLU A 46 8.94 9.84 -8.58
N ARG A 47 8.61 8.86 -7.70
CA ARG A 47 9.26 7.55 -7.71
C ARG A 47 8.70 6.68 -8.81
N GLN A 48 9.61 5.98 -9.50
CA GLN A 48 9.30 5.02 -10.54
C GLN A 48 9.21 3.62 -9.92
N PHE A 49 8.17 2.85 -10.32
CA PHE A 49 7.95 1.52 -9.74
C PHE A 49 7.10 0.65 -10.68
N VAL A 50 7.59 -0.53 -10.99
CA VAL A 50 6.82 -1.61 -11.62
C VAL A 50 7.26 -2.92 -11.00
N CYS A 51 6.37 -3.62 -10.31
CA CYS A 51 6.70 -4.86 -9.60
C CYS A 51 7.29 -5.91 -10.55
N ASP A 52 8.49 -6.39 -10.23
CA ASP A 52 9.18 -7.47 -10.96
C ASP A 52 9.26 -8.73 -10.10
N LEU A 53 8.20 -9.55 -10.16
CA LEU A 53 8.13 -10.82 -9.43
C LEU A 53 9.17 -11.86 -9.90
N ASN A 54 9.71 -11.73 -11.10
CA ASN A 54 10.78 -12.62 -11.56
C ASN A 54 12.09 -12.36 -10.81
N ALA A 55 12.33 -11.11 -10.41
CA ALA A 55 13.50 -10.72 -9.65
C ALA A 55 13.28 -10.88 -8.13
N CYS A 56 12.23 -10.27 -7.54
CA CYS A 56 12.03 -10.25 -6.09
C CYS A 56 11.38 -11.52 -5.53
N LYS A 57 10.81 -12.39 -6.39
CA LYS A 57 10.14 -13.64 -5.98
C LYS A 57 9.02 -13.48 -4.95
N GLY A 58 8.44 -12.28 -4.85
CA GLY A 58 7.38 -11.99 -3.88
C GLY A 58 7.88 -11.83 -2.44
N ALA A 59 9.10 -11.34 -2.26
CA ALA A 59 9.75 -11.17 -0.95
C ALA A 59 8.89 -10.37 0.06
N CYS A 60 8.08 -9.42 -0.40
CA CYS A 60 7.17 -8.65 0.48
C CYS A 60 6.12 -9.49 1.23
N CYS A 61 5.87 -10.74 0.80
CA CYS A 61 5.01 -11.68 1.52
C CYS A 61 5.77 -12.53 2.55
N ILE A 62 7.12 -12.44 2.58
CA ILE A 62 8.00 -13.33 3.34
C ILE A 62 8.82 -12.55 4.38
N GLU A 63 9.32 -11.36 4.02
CA GLU A 63 10.36 -10.63 4.76
C GLU A 63 9.81 -9.46 5.58
N GLY A 64 8.48 -9.34 5.75
CA GLY A 64 7.89 -8.27 6.56
C GLY A 64 8.13 -8.46 8.05
N ASP A 65 8.30 -7.35 8.77
CA ASP A 65 8.39 -7.33 10.24
C ASP A 65 7.05 -7.69 10.91
N GLY A 66 5.95 -7.73 10.13
CA GLY A 66 4.61 -8.04 10.58
C GLY A 66 3.70 -8.54 9.47
N GLY A 67 2.48 -8.92 9.84
CA GLY A 67 1.40 -9.27 8.91
C GLY A 67 0.96 -8.05 8.09
N ALA A 68 0.23 -8.30 7.01
CA ALA A 68 -0.38 -7.23 6.24
C ALA A 68 -1.52 -6.59 7.05
N PRO A 69 -1.56 -5.26 7.26
CA PRO A 69 -2.71 -4.60 7.83
C PRO A 69 -3.98 -4.90 7.03
N VAL A 70 -5.08 -5.16 7.71
CA VAL A 70 -6.38 -5.47 7.12
C VAL A 70 -7.47 -4.63 7.77
N THR A 71 -8.52 -4.28 7.02
CA THR A 71 -9.69 -3.61 7.60
C THR A 71 -10.61 -4.64 8.27
N ASP A 72 -11.49 -4.18 9.16
CA ASP A 72 -12.47 -5.07 9.82
C ASP A 72 -13.37 -5.79 8.79
N GLU A 73 -13.72 -5.10 7.69
CA GLU A 73 -14.48 -5.71 6.59
C GLU A 73 -13.68 -6.79 5.87
N GLU A 74 -12.38 -6.57 5.66
CA GLU A 74 -11.50 -7.58 5.05
C GLU A 74 -11.32 -8.77 5.98
N VAL A 75 -11.20 -8.56 7.29
CA VAL A 75 -11.14 -9.65 8.29
C VAL A 75 -12.39 -10.51 8.18
N GLN A 76 -13.58 -9.89 8.23
CA GLN A 76 -14.85 -10.60 8.11
C GLN A 76 -14.93 -11.42 6.81
N ILE A 77 -14.56 -10.81 5.66
CA ILE A 77 -14.59 -11.51 4.36
C ILE A 77 -13.62 -12.70 4.35
N ILE A 78 -12.43 -12.56 4.95
CA ILE A 78 -11.44 -13.65 5.00
C ILE A 78 -11.97 -14.78 5.89
N GLU A 79 -12.51 -14.48 7.06
CA GLU A 79 -13.09 -15.47 7.99
C GLU A 79 -14.25 -16.25 7.35
N GLU A 80 -15.22 -15.54 6.75
CA GLU A 80 -16.38 -16.15 6.09
C GLU A 80 -16.01 -17.04 4.90
N ASN A 81 -14.86 -16.79 4.27
CA ASN A 81 -14.41 -17.51 3.10
C ASN A 81 -13.16 -18.39 3.34
N LEU A 82 -12.73 -18.56 4.58
CA LEU A 82 -11.50 -19.28 4.90
C LEU A 82 -11.45 -20.69 4.29
N GLU A 83 -12.54 -21.43 4.36
CA GLU A 83 -12.64 -22.78 3.77
C GLU A 83 -12.49 -22.80 2.24
N LYS A 84 -12.80 -21.69 1.56
CA LYS A 84 -12.58 -21.53 0.12
C LYS A 84 -11.15 -21.10 -0.21
N ILE A 85 -10.43 -20.48 0.75
CA ILE A 85 -9.06 -20.00 0.62
C ILE A 85 -8.06 -21.13 0.96
N LYS A 86 -8.35 -21.94 1.98
CA LYS A 86 -7.49 -23.05 2.46
C LYS A 86 -6.93 -23.96 1.35
N PRO A 87 -7.69 -24.35 0.31
CA PRO A 87 -7.15 -25.18 -0.77
C PRO A 87 -5.96 -24.59 -1.53
N TYR A 88 -5.73 -23.29 -1.40
CA TYR A 88 -4.62 -22.57 -2.02
C TYR A 88 -3.49 -22.24 -1.05
N MET A 89 -3.70 -22.45 0.23
CA MET A 89 -2.71 -22.20 1.28
C MET A 89 -1.75 -23.38 1.44
N ARG A 90 -0.61 -23.12 2.04
CA ARG A 90 0.31 -24.18 2.53
C ARG A 90 -0.21 -24.75 3.83
N THR A 91 0.20 -25.98 4.15
CA THR A 91 -0.17 -26.65 5.41
C THR A 91 0.19 -25.80 6.62
N GLU A 92 1.41 -25.24 6.66
CA GLU A 92 1.89 -24.40 7.76
C GLU A 92 1.04 -23.13 7.95
N GLY A 93 0.56 -22.56 6.83
CA GLY A 93 -0.33 -21.40 6.87
C GLY A 93 -1.72 -21.76 7.40
N ILE A 94 -2.26 -22.93 7.01
CA ILE A 94 -3.53 -23.44 7.55
C ILE A 94 -3.41 -23.70 9.06
N GLU A 95 -2.36 -24.39 9.51
CA GLU A 95 -2.09 -24.65 10.92
C GLU A 95 -1.98 -23.34 11.72
N ALA A 96 -1.31 -22.33 11.18
CA ALA A 96 -1.16 -21.03 11.83
C ALA A 96 -2.52 -20.32 12.02
N VAL A 97 -3.37 -20.28 10.98
CA VAL A 97 -4.69 -19.63 11.10
C VAL A 97 -5.67 -20.43 11.95
N GLU A 98 -5.56 -21.76 11.99
CA GLU A 98 -6.37 -22.59 12.89
C GLU A 98 -5.98 -22.43 14.37
N ALA A 99 -4.70 -22.18 14.64
CA ALA A 99 -4.20 -21.98 16.00
C ALA A 99 -4.42 -20.54 16.52
N HIS A 100 -4.33 -19.54 15.66
CA HIS A 100 -4.24 -18.13 16.08
C HIS A 100 -5.32 -17.22 15.45
N GLY A 101 -6.17 -17.74 14.56
CA GLY A 101 -7.11 -16.95 13.78
C GLY A 101 -6.48 -16.39 12.49
N VAL A 102 -7.29 -15.73 11.68
CA VAL A 102 -6.86 -15.16 10.38
C VAL A 102 -6.02 -13.90 10.54
N VAL A 103 -6.12 -13.25 11.70
CA VAL A 103 -5.41 -12.00 12.06
C VAL A 103 -4.92 -12.06 13.50
N TYR A 104 -3.93 -11.23 13.81
CA TYR A 104 -3.52 -10.88 15.16
C TYR A 104 -3.51 -9.34 15.31
N GLN A 105 -3.43 -8.84 16.54
CA GLN A 105 -3.26 -7.40 16.79
C GLN A 105 -1.76 -7.08 16.76
N ASP A 106 -1.38 -6.12 15.92
CA ASP A 106 0.00 -5.65 15.84
C ASP A 106 0.38 -4.72 17.03
N GLU A 107 1.55 -4.08 16.97
CA GLU A 107 2.03 -3.20 18.03
C GLU A 107 1.17 -1.92 18.19
N ASP A 108 0.50 -1.49 17.13
CA ASP A 108 -0.43 -0.34 17.14
C ASP A 108 -1.88 -0.78 17.50
N PHE A 109 -2.10 -2.04 17.85
CA PHE A 109 -3.41 -2.67 18.08
C PHE A 109 -4.31 -2.67 16.85
N GLU A 110 -3.74 -2.66 15.65
CA GLU A 110 -4.46 -2.79 14.39
C GLU A 110 -4.44 -4.27 13.93
N PRO A 111 -5.52 -4.76 13.28
CA PRO A 111 -5.55 -6.15 12.79
C PRO A 111 -4.59 -6.33 11.62
N ALA A 112 -3.74 -7.34 11.72
CA ALA A 112 -2.78 -7.74 10.70
C ALA A 112 -2.89 -9.25 10.42
N THR A 113 -2.63 -9.67 9.18
CA THR A 113 -2.71 -11.09 8.79
C THR A 113 -1.76 -11.97 9.62
N THR A 114 -2.24 -13.14 10.05
CA THR A 114 -1.46 -14.10 10.82
C THR A 114 -0.19 -14.51 10.09
N LEU A 115 0.89 -14.70 10.86
CA LEU A 115 2.20 -15.12 10.39
C LEU A 115 2.47 -16.59 10.74
N VAL A 116 3.20 -17.27 9.89
CA VAL A 116 3.76 -18.59 10.18
C VAL A 116 5.05 -18.40 11.00
N ASN A 117 5.02 -18.80 12.28
CA ASN A 117 6.17 -18.70 13.20
C ASN A 117 6.79 -17.27 13.26
N GLY A 118 5.97 -16.23 13.14
CA GLY A 118 6.42 -14.84 13.18
C GLY A 118 7.27 -14.40 11.98
N LYS A 119 7.14 -15.07 10.84
CA LYS A 119 7.88 -14.78 9.60
C LYS A 119 6.95 -14.44 8.45
N GLU A 120 6.75 -15.37 7.52
CA GLU A 120 5.93 -15.14 6.35
C GLU A 120 4.42 -15.13 6.65
N CYS A 121 3.66 -14.40 5.84
CA CYS A 121 2.20 -14.37 5.92
C CYS A 121 1.59 -15.80 5.79
N ALA A 122 0.63 -16.14 6.61
CA ALA A 122 -0.06 -17.44 6.59
C ALA A 122 -0.77 -17.72 5.25
N PHE A 123 -1.18 -16.67 4.53
CA PHE A 123 -1.84 -16.78 3.23
C PHE A 123 -0.86 -16.86 2.05
N VAL A 124 0.45 -17.01 2.28
CA VAL A 124 1.42 -17.18 1.21
C VAL A 124 1.43 -18.62 0.68
N TYR A 125 1.55 -18.78 -0.63
CA TYR A 125 1.94 -20.04 -1.27
C TYR A 125 3.07 -19.80 -2.28
N PHE A 126 3.81 -20.84 -2.64
CA PHE A 126 4.85 -20.76 -3.65
C PHE A 126 4.39 -21.43 -4.94
N ASP A 127 4.59 -20.76 -6.07
CA ASP A 127 4.33 -21.36 -7.37
C ASP A 127 5.49 -22.26 -7.83
N GLN A 128 5.37 -22.84 -9.03
CA GLN A 128 6.39 -23.74 -9.60
C GLN A 128 7.76 -23.07 -9.79
N SER A 129 7.83 -21.74 -9.87
CA SER A 129 9.08 -20.97 -9.98
C SER A 129 9.60 -20.50 -8.62
N ASN A 130 9.07 -21.06 -7.52
CA ASN A 130 9.35 -20.67 -6.14
C ASN A 130 9.10 -19.18 -5.87
N THR A 131 8.09 -18.60 -6.52
CA THR A 131 7.64 -17.23 -6.30
C THR A 131 6.51 -17.23 -5.27
N ALA A 132 6.67 -16.44 -4.21
CA ALA A 132 5.64 -16.25 -3.20
C ALA A 132 4.46 -15.48 -3.77
N LYS A 133 3.25 -15.97 -3.54
CA LYS A 133 1.98 -15.41 -4.01
C LYS A 133 0.90 -15.52 -2.95
N CYS A 134 -0.16 -14.73 -3.07
CA CYS A 134 -1.26 -14.69 -2.12
C CYS A 134 -2.34 -15.74 -2.47
N ALA A 135 -2.68 -16.59 -1.49
CA ALA A 135 -3.76 -17.57 -1.62
C ALA A 135 -5.14 -16.91 -1.72
N ILE A 136 -5.35 -15.79 -1.04
CA ILE A 136 -6.58 -14.98 -1.14
C ILE A 136 -6.76 -14.50 -2.60
N GLU A 137 -5.71 -13.89 -3.18
CA GLU A 137 -5.73 -13.44 -4.57
C GLU A 137 -5.97 -14.60 -5.54
N LYS A 138 -5.41 -15.77 -5.27
CA LYS A 138 -5.62 -16.95 -6.10
C LYS A 138 -7.06 -17.44 -6.03
N ALA A 139 -7.65 -17.50 -4.85
CA ALA A 139 -9.05 -17.86 -4.68
C ALA A 139 -9.98 -16.89 -5.41
N GLN A 140 -9.69 -15.59 -5.38
CA GLN A 140 -10.45 -14.59 -6.10
C GLN A 140 -10.32 -14.74 -7.62
N ARG A 141 -9.11 -14.94 -8.14
CA ARG A 141 -8.88 -15.15 -9.59
C ARG A 141 -9.60 -16.38 -10.13
N GLU A 142 -9.83 -17.38 -9.28
CA GLU A 142 -10.60 -18.58 -9.62
C GLU A 142 -12.11 -18.41 -9.34
N GLY A 143 -12.56 -17.19 -8.99
CA GLY A 143 -13.98 -16.88 -8.77
C GLY A 143 -14.59 -17.54 -7.55
N LYS A 144 -13.77 -17.88 -6.53
CA LYS A 144 -14.24 -18.49 -5.28
C LYS A 144 -14.68 -17.47 -4.24
N ILE A 145 -14.11 -16.29 -4.29
CA ILE A 145 -14.36 -15.16 -3.38
C ILE A 145 -14.26 -13.85 -4.15
N ASP A 146 -14.81 -12.76 -3.59
CA ASP A 146 -14.77 -11.44 -4.21
C ASP A 146 -13.59 -10.57 -3.76
N LEU A 147 -12.94 -10.88 -2.63
CA LEU A 147 -11.78 -10.14 -2.12
C LEU A 147 -10.53 -10.45 -2.96
N ILE A 148 -9.98 -9.45 -3.65
CA ILE A 148 -8.75 -9.61 -4.46
C ILE A 148 -7.57 -9.99 -3.56
N LYS A 149 -7.28 -9.17 -2.56
CA LYS A 149 -6.30 -9.32 -1.47
C LYS A 149 -6.45 -8.13 -0.53
N PRO A 150 -5.85 -8.14 0.68
CA PRO A 150 -5.85 -6.97 1.55
C PRO A 150 -5.45 -5.70 0.80
N ILE A 151 -6.16 -4.61 1.06
CA ILE A 151 -5.93 -3.35 0.35
C ILE A 151 -4.51 -2.81 0.61
N SER A 152 -3.98 -3.04 1.80
CA SER A 152 -2.60 -2.71 2.16
C SER A 152 -1.57 -3.40 1.25
N CYS A 153 -1.77 -4.70 0.95
CA CYS A 153 -0.94 -5.45 0.01
C CYS A 153 -1.13 -4.99 -1.44
N HIS A 154 -2.36 -4.57 -1.81
CA HIS A 154 -2.67 -4.16 -3.17
C HIS A 154 -2.12 -2.76 -3.48
N LEU A 155 -2.09 -1.86 -2.48
CA LEU A 155 -1.53 -0.51 -2.58
C LEU A 155 -0.01 -0.46 -2.44
N TYR A 156 0.63 -1.54 -1.95
CA TYR A 156 2.07 -1.52 -1.72
C TYR A 156 2.85 -1.19 -3.04
N PRO A 157 3.81 -0.25 -3.05
CA PRO A 157 4.51 0.38 -1.94
C PRO A 157 3.89 1.67 -1.36
N ILE A 158 2.63 1.98 -1.64
CA ILE A 158 1.94 3.04 -0.92
C ILE A 158 1.44 2.47 0.41
N ARG A 159 1.91 3.07 1.52
CA ARG A 159 1.41 2.81 2.88
C ARG A 159 0.42 3.89 3.25
N THR A 160 -0.69 3.47 3.82
CA THR A 160 -1.76 4.36 4.27
C THR A 160 -1.90 4.29 5.76
N LYS A 161 -2.12 5.45 6.41
CA LYS A 161 -2.49 5.52 7.82
C LYS A 161 -3.66 6.47 7.97
N GLN A 162 -4.73 5.97 8.61
CA GLN A 162 -5.92 6.75 8.91
C GLN A 162 -5.69 7.55 10.17
N PHE A 163 -6.00 8.84 10.12
CA PHE A 163 -6.08 9.74 11.26
C PHE A 163 -7.54 10.22 11.41
N SER A 164 -7.85 10.93 12.50
CA SER A 164 -9.21 11.41 12.77
C SER A 164 -9.80 12.29 11.67
N GLU A 165 -8.98 13.10 11.01
CA GLU A 165 -9.42 14.10 10.02
C GLU A 165 -8.89 13.85 8.61
N TYR A 166 -7.91 12.98 8.43
CA TYR A 166 -7.32 12.70 7.13
C TYR A 166 -6.70 11.31 7.04
N THR A 167 -6.48 10.86 5.82
CA THR A 167 -5.69 9.66 5.51
C THR A 167 -4.34 10.07 4.91
N ALA A 168 -3.24 9.63 5.52
CA ALA A 168 -1.91 9.82 4.94
C ALA A 168 -1.60 8.72 3.94
N LEU A 169 -1.07 9.10 2.76
CA LEU A 169 -0.55 8.19 1.73
C LEU A 169 0.93 8.46 1.55
N ASN A 170 1.78 7.49 1.91
CA ASN A 170 3.23 7.62 1.83
C ASN A 170 3.83 6.54 0.93
N TYR A 171 4.91 6.88 0.22
CA TYR A 171 5.73 5.90 -0.46
C TYR A 171 6.68 5.26 0.55
N GLU A 172 6.65 3.94 0.64
CA GLU A 172 7.57 3.17 1.47
C GLU A 172 8.74 2.65 0.63
N LYS A 173 9.95 3.04 1.03
CA LYS A 173 11.16 2.53 0.44
C LYS A 173 11.60 1.27 1.19
N TRP A 174 11.59 0.14 0.49
CA TRP A 174 12.08 -1.12 1.02
C TRP A 174 13.08 -1.73 0.06
N ASP A 175 14.24 -2.15 0.57
CA ASP A 175 15.37 -2.61 -0.26
C ASP A 175 15.04 -3.86 -1.10
N ILE A 176 14.13 -4.73 -0.62
CA ILE A 176 13.65 -5.87 -1.40
C ILE A 176 12.92 -5.48 -2.70
N CYS A 177 12.49 -4.22 -2.82
CA CYS A 177 11.81 -3.65 -3.98
C CYS A 177 12.75 -2.92 -4.96
N GLU A 178 14.07 -2.94 -4.73
CA GLU A 178 15.05 -2.33 -5.65
C GLU A 178 14.87 -2.80 -7.10
N PRO A 179 14.63 -4.10 -7.40
CA PRO A 179 14.32 -4.54 -8.76
C PRO A 179 13.06 -3.90 -9.36
N ALA A 180 12.05 -3.64 -8.54
CA ALA A 180 10.83 -2.97 -9.00
C ALA A 180 11.06 -1.49 -9.30
N CYS A 181 11.90 -0.81 -8.53
CA CYS A 181 12.31 0.57 -8.81
C CYS A 181 13.08 0.63 -10.13
N ALA A 182 14.09 -0.21 -10.33
CA ALA A 182 14.86 -0.30 -11.57
C ALA A 182 13.99 -0.63 -12.80
N CYS A 183 13.00 -1.51 -12.64
CA CYS A 183 12.02 -1.82 -13.69
C CYS A 183 11.15 -0.60 -14.00
N GLY A 184 10.65 0.10 -12.98
CA GLY A 184 9.86 1.34 -13.12
C GLY A 184 10.63 2.44 -13.84
N GLU A 185 11.90 2.68 -13.47
CA GLU A 185 12.78 3.66 -14.11
C GLU A 185 12.98 3.33 -15.60
N LYS A 186 13.23 2.06 -15.92
CA LYS A 186 13.39 1.62 -17.32
C LYS A 186 12.12 1.83 -18.15
N LEU A 187 10.94 1.71 -17.55
CA LEU A 187 9.65 1.83 -18.22
C LEU A 187 9.05 3.23 -18.12
N ASP A 188 9.68 4.13 -17.36
CA ASP A 188 9.18 5.49 -17.04
C ASP A 188 7.75 5.48 -16.45
N VAL A 189 7.53 4.60 -15.45
CA VAL A 189 6.21 4.42 -14.83
C VAL A 189 6.23 4.88 -13.37
N PRO A 190 5.64 6.03 -13.03
CA PRO A 190 5.49 6.47 -11.64
C PRO A 190 4.62 5.53 -10.81
N VAL A 191 4.88 5.48 -9.49
CA VAL A 191 4.15 4.66 -8.51
C VAL A 191 2.63 4.79 -8.67
N TYR A 192 2.09 6.02 -8.70
CA TYR A 192 0.64 6.23 -8.81
C TYR A 192 0.02 5.65 -10.09
N LYS A 193 0.78 5.65 -11.20
CA LYS A 193 0.31 5.04 -12.46
C LYS A 193 0.31 3.52 -12.39
N PHE A 194 1.37 2.93 -11.84
CA PHE A 194 1.45 1.50 -11.62
C PHE A 194 0.32 1.01 -10.72
N LEU A 195 0.00 1.77 -9.67
CA LEU A 195 -1.03 1.44 -8.69
C LEU A 195 -2.42 2.02 -9.02
N LYS A 196 -2.70 2.33 -10.28
CA LYS A 196 -4.02 2.86 -10.69
C LYS A 196 -5.18 2.02 -10.19
N GLU A 197 -5.14 0.71 -10.43
CA GLU A 197 -6.22 -0.20 -10.04
C GLU A 197 -6.47 -0.22 -8.52
N PRO A 198 -5.48 -0.45 -7.65
CA PRO A 198 -5.70 -0.42 -6.22
C PRO A 198 -6.07 0.97 -5.68
N LEU A 199 -5.56 2.07 -6.25
CA LEU A 199 -5.97 3.42 -5.87
C LEU A 199 -7.44 3.70 -6.22
N VAL A 200 -7.89 3.25 -7.39
CA VAL A 200 -9.31 3.34 -7.78
C VAL A 200 -10.18 2.44 -6.89
N ARG A 201 -9.71 1.23 -6.54
CA ARG A 201 -10.41 0.35 -5.61
C ARG A 201 -10.57 0.98 -4.23
N ALA A 202 -9.51 1.60 -3.70
CA ALA A 202 -9.52 2.18 -2.36
C ALA A 202 -10.27 3.51 -2.26
N TYR A 203 -10.12 4.40 -3.25
CA TYR A 203 -10.54 5.79 -3.15
C TYR A 203 -11.45 6.25 -4.30
N GLY A 204 -11.72 5.40 -5.25
CA GLY A 204 -12.62 5.68 -6.37
C GLY A 204 -11.93 6.40 -7.55
N THR A 205 -12.64 6.37 -8.68
CA THR A 205 -12.15 6.95 -9.95
C THR A 205 -12.00 8.48 -9.89
N ALA A 206 -12.82 9.17 -9.09
CA ALA A 206 -12.75 10.61 -8.94
C ALA A 206 -11.41 11.04 -8.32
N PHE A 207 -11.02 10.40 -7.21
CA PHE A 207 -9.75 10.63 -6.55
C PHE A 207 -8.56 10.36 -7.49
N PHE A 208 -8.59 9.26 -8.25
CA PHE A 208 -7.51 8.97 -9.20
C PHE A 208 -7.36 10.03 -10.29
N LYS A 209 -8.47 10.60 -10.77
CA LYS A 209 -8.43 11.73 -11.72
C LYS A 209 -7.79 12.99 -11.15
N GLU A 210 -8.01 13.26 -9.85
CA GLU A 210 -7.32 14.38 -9.18
C GLU A 210 -5.81 14.11 -9.07
N LEU A 211 -5.39 12.87 -8.74
CA LEU A 211 -3.97 12.48 -8.80
C LEU A 211 -3.35 12.73 -10.18
N GLU A 212 -4.07 12.40 -11.27
CA GLU A 212 -3.57 12.63 -12.62
C GLU A 212 -3.39 14.14 -12.93
N LYS A 213 -4.28 15.00 -12.44
CA LYS A 213 -4.16 16.46 -12.60
C LYS A 213 -2.95 17.01 -11.83
N VAL A 214 -2.82 16.62 -10.57
CA VAL A 214 -1.69 17.01 -9.73
C VAL A 214 -0.36 16.59 -10.37
N ALA A 215 -0.28 15.39 -10.91
CA ALA A 215 0.92 14.91 -11.60
C ALA A 215 1.29 15.79 -12.81
N VAL A 216 0.31 16.32 -13.54
CA VAL A 216 0.56 17.24 -14.67
C VAL A 216 1.08 18.60 -14.16
N GLU A 217 0.52 19.13 -13.08
CA GLU A 217 0.95 20.38 -12.46
C GLU A 217 2.37 20.30 -11.94
N LEU A 218 2.72 19.27 -11.17
CA LEU A 218 4.08 19.01 -10.68
C LEU A 218 5.11 18.92 -11.81
N ASN A 219 4.75 18.28 -12.93
CA ASN A 219 5.64 18.17 -14.08
C ASN A 219 5.84 19.52 -14.80
N ASN A 220 4.88 20.44 -14.73
CA ASN A 220 5.00 21.78 -15.32
C ASN A 220 5.84 22.72 -14.45
N GLU A 221 5.80 22.58 -13.12
CA GLU A 221 6.61 23.37 -12.18
C GLU A 221 8.10 23.00 -12.21
N ASN A 222 8.41 21.75 -12.56
CA ASN A 222 9.79 21.23 -12.65
C ASN A 222 10.46 21.49 -14.02
N ARG A 223 9.81 22.22 -14.95
CA ARG A 223 10.35 22.62 -16.26
C ARG A 223 10.75 24.08 -16.28
#